data_5c945fe26640ef2926c5c398d145cd24
#
_entry.id   5c945fe26640ef2926c5c398d145cd24
#
_cell.length_a   1.000
_cell.length_b   1.000
_cell.length_c   1.000
_cell.angle_alpha   90.00
_cell.angle_beta   90.00
_cell.angle_gamma   90.00
#
_symmetry.space_group_name_H-M   'P 1'
#
loop_
_entity.id
_entity.type
_entity.pdbx_description
1 polymer ?
#
loop_
_entity_poly.entity_id
_entity_poly.type
_entity_poly.pdbx_seq_one_letter_code
_entity_poly.pdbx_strand_id
1 'polypeptide(L)'
;MIENIRLSFKGILSHKIRSFLTMLGIIIGIAAIIAIVSTIKGTNEQIKNNLIGAGNNTVKIQLSNGDTVCDFSYEAPPSNVAMFTPDTKKRINELKEVESSTFYRTRNNPDNLFYLNNKMDSSTIYGVDKDYFDTVGYEIVEGKGFAERNFTKFDKVAVVDKTLAEGLFQGESPVGKVIDISGEPFTVIGVAVKNSNFEPVISSVEDYYTYNQTSSGLIFIPTNDWGIVFRYDEPENCIVKAVDTDSMTNAGKKSADILNENVSAVKGGSEETSASVEY
;
A
#
# COMPACT_ATOMS: atom_id res chain seq x y z
N MET A 1 -17.97 -54.67 -33.24
CA MET A 1 -17.85 -53.27 -32.68
C MET A 1 -18.62 -52.26 -33.49
N ILE A 2 -18.42 -52.13 -34.80
CA ILE A 2 -19.06 -51.14 -35.68
C ILE A 2 -20.61 -51.30 -35.69
N GLU A 3 -21.11 -52.51 -35.65
CA GLU A 3 -22.56 -52.79 -35.60
C GLU A 3 -23.25 -52.27 -34.34
N ASN A 4 -22.59 -52.38 -33.17
CA ASN A 4 -23.12 -51.85 -31.92
C ASN A 4 -23.16 -50.29 -31.90
N ILE A 5 -22.18 -49.65 -32.51
CA ILE A 5 -22.17 -48.19 -32.71
C ILE A 5 -23.31 -47.77 -33.63
N ARG A 6 -23.52 -48.48 -34.72
CA ARG A 6 -24.60 -48.21 -35.68
C ARG A 6 -26.00 -48.42 -35.08
N LEU A 7 -26.18 -49.44 -34.24
CA LEU A 7 -27.41 -49.70 -33.48
C LEU A 7 -27.67 -48.59 -32.45
N SER A 8 -26.66 -48.13 -31.74
CA SER A 8 -26.78 -47.01 -30.78
C SER A 8 -27.19 -45.69 -31.46
N PHE A 9 -26.59 -45.37 -32.62
CA PHE A 9 -27.00 -44.21 -33.43
C PHE A 9 -28.45 -44.36 -33.96
N LYS A 10 -28.87 -45.55 -34.37
CA LYS A 10 -30.22 -45.79 -34.83
C LYS A 10 -31.25 -45.64 -33.68
N GLY A 11 -30.90 -46.04 -32.45
CA GLY A 11 -31.70 -45.83 -31.25
C GLY A 11 -31.89 -44.36 -30.91
N ILE A 12 -30.84 -43.56 -31.03
CA ILE A 12 -30.88 -42.10 -30.82
C ILE A 12 -31.78 -41.42 -31.86
N LEU A 13 -31.66 -41.82 -33.13
CA LEU A 13 -32.42 -41.26 -34.25
C LEU A 13 -33.87 -41.67 -34.26
N SER A 14 -34.25 -42.82 -33.66
CA SER A 14 -35.65 -43.27 -33.57
C SER A 14 -36.45 -42.45 -32.54
N HIS A 15 -35.81 -41.83 -31.58
CA HIS A 15 -36.43 -40.96 -30.56
C HIS A 15 -35.86 -39.52 -30.55
N LYS A 16 -35.85 -38.91 -31.73
CA LYS A 16 -35.16 -37.60 -31.97
C LYS A 16 -35.49 -36.52 -30.94
N ILE A 17 -36.76 -36.37 -30.56
CA ILE A 17 -37.18 -35.33 -29.62
C ILE A 17 -36.63 -35.60 -28.21
N ARG A 18 -36.64 -36.88 -27.76
CA ARG A 18 -36.11 -37.22 -26.43
C ARG A 18 -34.60 -37.01 -26.38
N SER A 19 -33.87 -37.48 -27.39
CA SER A 19 -32.42 -37.32 -27.48
C SER A 19 -32.02 -35.85 -27.59
N PHE A 20 -32.75 -35.06 -28.36
CA PHE A 20 -32.52 -33.62 -28.47
C PHE A 20 -32.73 -32.88 -27.11
N LEU A 21 -33.85 -33.19 -26.41
CA LEU A 21 -34.14 -32.59 -25.13
C LEU A 21 -33.11 -32.94 -24.05
N THR A 22 -32.62 -34.19 -24.03
CA THR A 22 -31.57 -34.60 -23.07
C THR A 22 -30.24 -33.96 -23.40
N MET A 23 -29.84 -33.88 -24.68
CA MET A 23 -28.61 -33.16 -25.08
C MET A 23 -28.72 -31.68 -24.75
N LEU A 24 -29.85 -31.03 -25.02
CA LEU A 24 -30.09 -29.63 -24.72
C LEU A 24 -29.98 -29.38 -23.20
N GLY A 25 -30.55 -30.26 -22.37
CA GLY A 25 -30.44 -30.15 -20.91
C GLY A 25 -29.00 -30.25 -20.42
N ILE A 26 -28.19 -31.15 -20.98
CA ILE A 26 -26.77 -31.28 -20.64
C ILE A 26 -25.98 -30.04 -21.08
N ILE A 27 -26.22 -29.56 -22.30
CA ILE A 27 -25.54 -28.36 -22.82
C ILE A 27 -25.85 -27.15 -21.96
N ILE A 28 -27.13 -26.93 -21.62
CA ILE A 28 -27.54 -25.82 -20.74
C ILE A 28 -26.89 -25.95 -19.35
N GLY A 29 -26.88 -27.17 -18.78
CA GLY A 29 -26.25 -27.41 -17.49
C GLY A 29 -24.75 -27.08 -17.47
N ILE A 30 -24.01 -27.56 -18.47
CA ILE A 30 -22.57 -27.30 -18.58
C ILE A 30 -22.31 -25.80 -18.86
N ALA A 31 -23.07 -25.18 -19.75
CA ALA A 31 -22.95 -23.76 -20.06
C ALA A 31 -23.20 -22.88 -18.82
N ALA A 32 -24.21 -23.22 -18.01
CA ALA A 32 -24.51 -22.53 -16.77
C ALA A 32 -23.34 -22.64 -15.76
N ILE A 33 -22.75 -23.81 -15.59
CA ILE A 33 -21.60 -24.01 -14.69
C ILE A 33 -20.39 -23.18 -15.18
N ILE A 34 -20.09 -23.24 -16.48
CA ILE A 34 -18.98 -22.47 -17.04
C ILE A 34 -19.21 -20.97 -16.85
N ALA A 35 -20.43 -20.48 -17.11
CA ALA A 35 -20.77 -19.07 -16.92
C ALA A 35 -20.58 -18.64 -15.46
N ILE A 36 -21.08 -19.42 -14.49
CA ILE A 36 -20.95 -19.12 -13.06
C ILE A 36 -19.48 -19.10 -12.65
N VAL A 37 -18.70 -20.14 -13.02
CA VAL A 37 -17.28 -20.22 -12.66
C VAL A 37 -16.47 -19.06 -13.28
N SER A 38 -16.76 -18.71 -14.53
CA SER A 38 -16.09 -17.58 -15.21
C SER A 38 -16.43 -16.24 -14.56
N THR A 39 -17.70 -16.05 -14.18
CA THR A 39 -18.14 -14.83 -13.49
C THR A 39 -17.46 -14.72 -12.12
N ILE A 40 -17.45 -15.80 -11.33
CA ILE A 40 -16.79 -15.81 -10.01
C ILE A 40 -15.30 -15.51 -10.15
N LYS A 41 -14.60 -16.14 -11.10
CA LYS A 41 -13.17 -15.85 -11.33
C LYS A 41 -12.93 -14.39 -11.76
N GLY A 42 -13.74 -13.88 -12.69
CA GLY A 42 -13.63 -12.50 -13.14
C GLY A 42 -13.90 -11.50 -12.02
N THR A 43 -14.93 -11.73 -11.20
CA THR A 43 -15.23 -10.88 -10.04
C THR A 43 -14.14 -10.95 -8.98
N ASN A 44 -13.60 -12.14 -8.69
CA ASN A 44 -12.50 -12.29 -7.73
C ASN A 44 -11.23 -11.56 -8.20
N GLU A 45 -10.87 -11.65 -9.48
CA GLU A 45 -9.75 -10.88 -10.06
C GLU A 45 -10.01 -9.38 -9.97
N GLN A 46 -11.23 -8.94 -10.27
CA GLN A 46 -11.57 -7.52 -10.17
C GLN A 46 -11.55 -7.01 -8.74
N ILE A 47 -12.08 -7.77 -7.78
CA ILE A 47 -12.00 -7.45 -6.34
C ILE A 47 -10.54 -7.42 -5.89
N LYS A 48 -9.73 -8.40 -6.29
CA LYS A 48 -8.32 -8.48 -5.98
C LYS A 48 -7.57 -7.25 -6.50
N ASN A 49 -7.79 -6.87 -7.75
CA ASN A 49 -7.20 -5.68 -8.35
C ASN A 49 -7.67 -4.38 -7.68
N ASN A 50 -8.94 -4.30 -7.27
CA ASN A 50 -9.50 -3.15 -6.58
C ASN A 50 -9.00 -3.01 -5.14
N LEU A 51 -8.90 -4.12 -4.39
CA LEU A 51 -8.41 -4.12 -3.01
C LEU A 51 -6.91 -3.87 -2.90
N ILE A 52 -6.14 -4.26 -3.92
CA ILE A 52 -4.68 -4.14 -3.94
C ILE A 52 -4.24 -2.78 -4.52
N GLY A 53 -5.19 -1.93 -4.92
CA GLY A 53 -4.91 -0.59 -5.47
C GLY A 53 -4.21 -0.68 -6.82
N ALA A 54 -4.96 -1.05 -7.84
CA ALA A 54 -4.63 -0.85 -9.26
C ALA A 54 -3.18 -1.22 -9.68
N GLY A 55 -2.79 -2.45 -9.38
CA GLY A 55 -1.55 -3.00 -9.95
C GLY A 55 -0.26 -2.68 -9.20
N ASN A 56 -0.32 -2.04 -8.04
CA ASN A 56 0.90 -1.74 -7.30
C ASN A 56 1.46 -2.90 -6.46
N ASN A 57 0.79 -4.05 -6.38
CA ASN A 57 1.24 -5.25 -5.67
C ASN A 57 2.04 -4.98 -4.37
N THR A 58 1.68 -3.91 -3.63
CA THR A 58 2.42 -3.46 -2.46
C THR A 58 1.84 -4.02 -1.18
N VAL A 59 2.70 -4.48 -0.28
CA VAL A 59 2.37 -4.95 1.07
C VAL A 59 3.03 -4.02 2.08
N LYS A 60 2.23 -3.47 2.99
CA LYS A 60 2.74 -2.68 4.12
C LYS A 60 3.05 -3.61 5.29
N ILE A 61 4.25 -3.47 5.84
CA ILE A 61 4.72 -4.18 7.01
C ILE A 61 5.03 -3.12 8.06
N GLN A 62 4.28 -3.14 9.14
CA GLN A 62 4.32 -2.10 10.17
C GLN A 62 4.58 -2.72 11.52
N LEU A 63 5.36 -2.01 12.35
CA LEU A 63 5.59 -2.43 13.71
C LEU A 63 4.27 -2.39 14.49
N SER A 64 3.92 -3.50 15.12
CA SER A 64 2.68 -3.65 15.89
C SER A 64 2.96 -4.17 17.28
N ASN A 65 2.06 -3.86 18.19
CA ASN A 65 2.00 -4.39 19.54
C ASN A 65 0.72 -5.22 19.65
N GLY A 66 0.84 -6.52 19.49
CA GLY A 66 -0.30 -7.41 19.26
C GLY A 66 -1.05 -6.99 17.98
N ASP A 67 -2.35 -6.77 18.06
CA ASP A 67 -3.20 -6.40 16.91
C ASP A 67 -3.18 -4.87 16.59
N THR A 68 -2.43 -4.06 17.36
CA THR A 68 -2.44 -2.60 17.20
C THR A 68 -1.13 -2.12 16.60
N VAL A 69 -1.21 -1.38 15.48
CA VAL A 69 -0.05 -0.73 14.86
C VAL A 69 0.49 0.35 15.78
N CYS A 70 1.80 0.36 16.01
CA CYS A 70 2.46 1.37 16.84
C CYS A 70 2.32 2.78 16.21
N ASP A 71 1.81 3.74 16.98
CA ASP A 71 1.73 5.15 16.59
C ASP A 71 2.60 6.01 17.51
N PHE A 72 3.76 6.39 17.01
CA PHE A 72 4.73 7.20 17.76
C PHE A 72 4.34 8.69 17.85
N SER A 73 3.13 9.07 17.41
CA SER A 73 2.58 10.41 17.68
C SER A 73 2.32 10.61 19.17
N TYR A 74 2.01 9.53 19.89
CA TYR A 74 1.60 9.56 21.30
C TYR A 74 2.46 8.65 22.18
N GLU A 75 3.17 7.70 21.62
CA GLU A 75 3.95 6.71 22.34
C GLU A 75 5.46 6.90 22.13
N ALA A 76 6.24 6.52 23.12
CA ALA A 76 7.69 6.50 22.95
C ALA A 76 8.09 5.27 22.12
N PRO A 77 9.07 5.38 21.20
CA PRO A 77 9.61 4.25 20.49
C PRO A 77 10.12 3.17 21.43
N PRO A 78 9.86 1.88 21.13
CA PRO A 78 10.37 0.78 21.91
C PRO A 78 11.89 0.67 21.79
N SER A 79 12.58 0.55 22.92
CA SER A 79 14.04 0.49 22.96
C SER A 79 14.66 -0.82 22.44
N ASN A 80 13.84 -1.83 22.21
CA ASN A 80 14.24 -3.15 21.74
C ASN A 80 14.16 -3.34 20.22
N VAL A 81 13.79 -2.30 19.46
CA VAL A 81 13.75 -2.32 18.00
C VAL A 81 14.92 -1.55 17.45
N ALA A 82 15.81 -2.24 16.72
CA ALA A 82 16.94 -1.59 16.06
C ALA A 82 16.50 -0.99 14.72
N MET A 83 17.16 0.11 14.32
CA MET A 83 17.00 0.73 13.01
C MET A 83 17.39 -0.25 11.90
N PHE A 84 16.71 -0.18 10.77
CA PHE A 84 17.06 -1.00 9.61
C PHE A 84 18.39 -0.56 8.99
N THR A 85 19.10 -1.53 8.46
CA THR A 85 20.38 -1.32 7.81
C THR A 85 20.27 -1.48 6.30
N PRO A 86 21.23 -0.97 5.52
CA PRO A 86 21.28 -1.27 4.08
C PRO A 86 21.32 -2.78 3.78
N ASP A 87 21.87 -3.60 4.69
CA ASP A 87 21.88 -5.06 4.56
C ASP A 87 20.47 -5.66 4.71
N THR A 88 19.68 -5.15 5.66
CA THR A 88 18.27 -5.54 5.82
C THR A 88 17.50 -5.34 4.52
N LYS A 89 17.63 -4.14 3.90
CA LYS A 89 16.99 -3.81 2.63
C LYS A 89 17.45 -4.73 1.49
N LYS A 90 18.75 -4.99 1.43
CA LYS A 90 19.35 -5.88 0.42
C LYS A 90 18.77 -7.29 0.54
N ARG A 91 18.71 -7.85 1.73
CA ARG A 91 18.16 -9.21 1.99
C ARG A 91 16.68 -9.30 1.58
N ILE A 92 15.88 -8.25 1.84
CA ILE A 92 14.48 -8.21 1.42
C ILE A 92 14.39 -8.20 -0.11
N ASN A 93 15.20 -7.38 -0.79
CA ASN A 93 15.21 -7.28 -2.25
C ASN A 93 15.78 -8.53 -2.96
N GLU A 94 16.50 -9.40 -2.24
CA GLU A 94 16.96 -10.70 -2.75
C GLU A 94 15.90 -11.81 -2.69
N LEU A 95 14.75 -11.55 -2.05
CA LEU A 95 13.61 -12.47 -2.05
C LEU A 95 13.02 -12.56 -3.45
N LYS A 96 12.79 -13.75 -3.95
CA LYS A 96 12.24 -13.98 -5.31
C LYS A 96 10.82 -13.48 -5.48
N GLU A 97 10.08 -13.28 -4.40
CA GLU A 97 8.72 -12.76 -4.36
C GLU A 97 8.66 -11.23 -4.35
N VAL A 98 9.81 -10.55 -4.15
CA VAL A 98 9.91 -9.09 -4.00
C VAL A 98 10.53 -8.47 -5.26
N GLU A 99 9.87 -7.47 -5.82
CA GLU A 99 10.37 -6.64 -6.93
C GLU A 99 11.22 -5.48 -6.39
N SER A 100 10.72 -4.79 -5.36
CA SER A 100 11.41 -3.70 -4.68
C SER A 100 10.91 -3.52 -3.25
N SER A 101 11.69 -2.82 -2.42
CA SER A 101 11.30 -2.47 -1.06
C SER A 101 11.69 -1.04 -0.71
N THR A 102 10.96 -0.44 0.22
CA THR A 102 11.21 0.92 0.73
C THR A 102 10.92 0.99 2.21
N PHE A 103 11.68 1.82 2.92
CA PHE A 103 11.49 2.10 4.33
C PHE A 103 10.90 3.49 4.52
N TYR A 104 10.01 3.62 5.50
CA TYR A 104 9.34 4.88 5.77
C TYR A 104 8.94 5.02 7.24
N ARG A 105 8.75 6.25 7.67
CA ARG A 105 8.14 6.63 8.94
C ARG A 105 6.89 7.43 8.68
N THR A 106 5.99 7.47 9.64
CA THR A 106 4.75 8.24 9.53
C THR A 106 4.46 9.04 10.78
N ARG A 107 3.86 10.21 10.60
CA ARG A 107 3.26 11.01 11.65
C ARG A 107 1.88 11.47 11.20
N ASN A 108 0.86 11.02 11.92
CA ASN A 108 -0.51 11.41 11.64
C ASN A 108 -0.84 12.72 12.38
N ASN A 109 -1.57 13.60 11.70
CA ASN A 109 -2.07 14.86 12.23
C ASN A 109 -1.02 15.63 13.04
N PRO A 110 0.11 16.03 12.44
CA PRO A 110 1.11 16.84 13.14
C PRO A 110 0.47 18.14 13.63
N ASP A 111 0.69 18.49 14.88
CA ASP A 111 0.01 19.61 15.54
C ASP A 111 0.20 20.95 14.85
N ASN A 112 1.30 21.12 14.12
CA ASN A 112 1.73 22.39 13.57
C ASN A 112 2.20 22.23 12.12
N LEU A 113 1.23 22.19 11.19
CA LEU A 113 1.50 22.28 9.75
C LEU A 113 0.88 23.56 9.21
N PHE A 114 1.71 24.51 8.76
CA PHE A 114 1.28 25.81 8.30
C PHE A 114 1.92 26.20 6.96
N TYR A 115 1.12 26.90 6.16
CA TYR A 115 1.62 27.77 5.09
C TYR A 115 1.07 29.16 5.32
N LEU A 116 1.92 30.12 5.66
CA LEU A 116 1.53 31.46 6.13
C LEU A 116 0.55 31.35 7.32
N ASN A 117 -0.69 31.81 7.12
CA ASN A 117 -1.77 31.75 8.12
C ASN A 117 -2.73 30.57 7.89
N ASN A 118 -2.49 29.75 6.87
CA ASN A 118 -3.33 28.60 6.58
C ASN A 118 -2.80 27.36 7.33
N LYS A 119 -3.69 26.67 8.03
CA LYS A 119 -3.45 25.40 8.69
C LYS A 119 -4.14 24.29 7.96
N MET A 120 -3.51 23.13 7.88
CA MET A 120 -4.15 21.90 7.44
C MET A 120 -4.56 21.07 8.67
N ASP A 121 -5.87 20.82 8.83
CA ASP A 121 -6.40 20.12 10.01
C ASP A 121 -6.20 18.60 9.96
N SER A 122 -6.05 18.02 8.76
CA SER A 122 -5.80 16.60 8.58
C SER A 122 -4.69 16.38 7.56
N SER A 123 -3.57 15.87 8.05
CA SER A 123 -2.42 15.56 7.20
C SER A 123 -1.58 14.43 7.80
N THR A 124 -0.82 13.76 6.95
CA THR A 124 0.15 12.75 7.35
C THR A 124 1.51 13.08 6.75
N ILE A 125 2.53 13.08 7.59
CA ILE A 125 3.92 13.25 7.14
C ILE A 125 4.57 11.89 7.00
N TYR A 126 5.24 11.68 5.89
CA TYR A 126 6.03 10.50 5.57
C TYR A 126 7.52 10.88 5.51
N GLY A 127 8.33 10.27 6.35
CA GLY A 127 9.78 10.27 6.20
C GLY A 127 10.16 9.10 5.30
N VAL A 128 10.62 9.38 4.08
CA VAL A 128 10.78 8.37 3.02
C VAL A 128 12.22 8.18 2.59
N ASP A 129 12.57 6.97 2.17
CA ASP A 129 13.82 6.70 1.49
C ASP A 129 13.72 7.00 -0.03
N LYS A 130 14.82 6.85 -0.74
CA LYS A 130 14.90 7.19 -2.17
C LYS A 130 14.00 6.36 -3.09
N ASP A 131 13.70 5.14 -2.69
CA ASP A 131 12.97 4.17 -3.52
C ASP A 131 11.44 4.22 -3.25
N TYR A 132 10.99 5.10 -2.35
CA TYR A 132 9.59 5.14 -1.91
C TYR A 132 8.61 5.44 -3.04
N PHE A 133 8.86 6.48 -3.82
CA PHE A 133 7.93 6.90 -4.88
C PHE A 133 7.78 5.83 -5.96
N ASP A 134 8.89 5.24 -6.39
CA ASP A 134 8.88 4.18 -7.40
C ASP A 134 8.23 2.89 -6.88
N THR A 135 8.54 2.50 -5.63
CA THR A 135 8.00 1.28 -5.01
C THR A 135 6.49 1.40 -4.77
N VAL A 136 6.02 2.56 -4.28
CA VAL A 136 4.61 2.78 -3.91
C VAL A 136 3.77 3.25 -5.11
N GLY A 137 4.41 3.73 -6.18
CA GLY A 137 3.76 4.20 -7.40
C GLY A 137 3.25 5.63 -7.29
N TYR A 138 4.07 6.53 -6.80
CA TYR A 138 3.83 7.97 -6.89
C TYR A 138 4.55 8.56 -8.10
N GLU A 139 3.89 9.47 -8.79
CA GLU A 139 4.44 10.26 -9.89
C GLU A 139 4.49 11.74 -9.51
N ILE A 140 5.57 12.42 -9.89
CA ILE A 140 5.68 13.87 -9.70
C ILE A 140 4.99 14.55 -10.89
N VAL A 141 3.93 15.29 -10.59
CA VAL A 141 3.12 16.00 -11.60
C VAL A 141 3.49 17.47 -11.73
N GLU A 142 4.15 18.05 -10.72
CA GLU A 142 4.62 19.43 -10.73
C GLU A 142 5.94 19.54 -9.99
N GLY A 143 6.86 20.33 -10.47
CA GLY A 143 8.18 20.52 -9.86
C GLY A 143 9.11 19.32 -10.10
N LYS A 144 9.75 18.82 -9.02
CA LYS A 144 10.71 17.71 -9.08
C LYS A 144 10.63 16.86 -7.81
N GLY A 145 10.99 15.56 -7.97
CA GLY A 145 11.18 14.64 -6.85
C GLY A 145 12.49 14.87 -6.09
N PHE A 146 12.73 14.03 -5.09
CA PHE A 146 13.98 14.07 -4.33
C PHE A 146 15.16 13.61 -5.20
N ALA A 147 16.27 14.33 -5.09
CA ALA A 147 17.55 13.92 -5.66
C ALA A 147 18.37 13.15 -4.61
N GLU A 148 19.35 12.36 -5.03
CA GLU A 148 20.25 11.59 -4.16
C GLU A 148 20.85 12.43 -3.02
N ARG A 149 21.20 13.69 -3.30
CA ARG A 149 21.76 14.61 -2.30
C ARG A 149 20.81 14.87 -1.14
N ASN A 150 19.48 14.85 -1.36
CA ASN A 150 18.49 15.13 -0.34
C ASN A 150 18.45 14.03 0.73
N PHE A 151 18.94 12.81 0.41
CA PHE A 151 19.07 11.68 1.33
C PHE A 151 20.43 11.63 2.04
N THR A 152 21.34 12.52 1.72
CA THR A 152 22.69 12.60 2.34
C THR A 152 22.93 13.90 3.04
N LYS A 153 22.10 14.93 2.79
CA LYS A 153 22.17 16.26 3.38
C LYS A 153 20.82 16.62 3.99
N PHE A 154 20.84 17.49 4.98
CA PHE A 154 19.64 18.01 5.63
C PHE A 154 19.15 19.26 4.85
N ASP A 155 18.64 19.03 3.64
CA ASP A 155 18.25 20.14 2.74
C ASP A 155 16.89 20.76 3.10
N LYS A 156 16.11 20.17 4.05
CA LYS A 156 14.76 20.58 4.47
C LYS A 156 13.83 20.84 3.27
N VAL A 157 13.68 19.82 2.45
CA VAL A 157 12.80 19.84 1.29
C VAL A 157 11.61 18.91 1.49
N ALA A 158 10.47 19.26 0.88
CA ALA A 158 9.27 18.47 0.94
C ALA A 158 8.67 18.27 -0.45
N VAL A 159 8.01 17.13 -0.65
CA VAL A 159 7.06 16.89 -1.74
C VAL A 159 5.69 16.75 -1.10
N VAL A 160 4.67 17.34 -1.68
CA VAL A 160 3.29 17.29 -1.18
C VAL A 160 2.40 16.53 -2.15
N ASP A 161 1.31 15.95 -1.65
CA ASP A 161 0.32 15.38 -2.55
C ASP A 161 -0.64 16.48 -3.07
N LYS A 162 -1.45 16.10 -4.06
CA LYS A 162 -2.41 17.01 -4.67
C LYS A 162 -3.45 17.53 -3.67
N THR A 163 -3.90 16.68 -2.75
CA THR A 163 -4.90 17.05 -1.73
C THR A 163 -4.37 18.14 -0.81
N LEU A 164 -3.14 18.01 -0.34
CA LEU A 164 -2.48 19.02 0.49
C LEU A 164 -2.24 20.31 -0.32
N ALA A 165 -1.80 20.18 -1.58
CA ALA A 165 -1.55 21.31 -2.45
C ALA A 165 -2.83 22.15 -2.62
N GLU A 166 -3.96 21.53 -2.89
CA GLU A 166 -5.24 22.21 -3.04
C GLU A 166 -5.75 22.83 -1.72
N GLY A 167 -5.65 22.09 -0.61
CA GLY A 167 -6.14 22.54 0.71
C GLY A 167 -5.31 23.65 1.33
N LEU A 168 -3.98 23.53 1.32
CA LEU A 168 -3.08 24.43 2.03
C LEU A 168 -2.74 25.69 1.21
N PHE A 169 -2.60 25.59 -0.11
CA PHE A 169 -2.14 26.68 -0.98
C PHE A 169 -3.26 27.39 -1.74
N GLN A 170 -4.52 26.96 -1.57
CA GLN A 170 -5.71 27.66 -2.09
C GLN A 170 -5.63 28.00 -3.59
N GLY A 171 -5.07 27.09 -4.39
CA GLY A 171 -4.96 27.26 -5.85
C GLY A 171 -3.66 27.90 -6.33
N GLU A 172 -2.78 28.32 -5.43
CA GLU A 172 -1.41 28.72 -5.81
C GLU A 172 -0.55 27.48 -6.01
N SER A 173 0.46 27.55 -6.92
CA SER A 173 1.47 26.50 -7.03
C SER A 173 2.27 26.39 -5.72
N PRO A 174 2.37 25.19 -5.14
CA PRO A 174 3.15 24.97 -3.91
C PRO A 174 4.65 24.97 -4.15
N VAL A 175 5.12 24.76 -5.38
CA VAL A 175 6.54 24.60 -5.71
C VAL A 175 7.31 25.90 -5.44
N GLY A 176 8.39 25.77 -4.66
CA GLY A 176 9.21 26.90 -4.21
C GLY A 176 8.68 27.63 -2.98
N LYS A 177 7.49 27.29 -2.50
CA LYS A 177 6.94 27.84 -1.24
C LYS A 177 7.55 27.14 -0.03
N VAL A 178 7.52 27.81 1.12
CA VAL A 178 8.02 27.28 2.38
C VAL A 178 6.84 26.97 3.29
N ILE A 179 6.76 25.73 3.74
CA ILE A 179 5.80 25.27 4.76
C ILE A 179 6.52 25.14 6.10
N ASP A 180 5.81 25.40 7.17
CA ASP A 180 6.27 25.17 8.53
C ASP A 180 5.78 23.78 8.99
N ILE A 181 6.69 22.90 9.37
CA ILE A 181 6.41 21.61 9.96
C ILE A 181 6.95 21.60 11.37
N SER A 182 6.06 21.75 12.36
CA SER A 182 6.42 21.75 13.79
C SER A 182 7.51 22.79 14.16
N GLY A 183 7.47 23.98 13.53
CA GLY A 183 8.44 25.06 13.75
C GLY A 183 9.66 25.04 12.85
N GLU A 184 9.77 24.05 11.96
CA GLU A 184 10.90 23.91 11.03
C GLU A 184 10.47 24.21 9.59
N PRO A 185 11.16 25.11 8.87
CA PRO A 185 10.82 25.49 7.51
C PRO A 185 11.28 24.44 6.50
N PHE A 186 10.35 23.95 5.68
CA PHE A 186 10.62 23.05 4.55
C PHE A 186 10.23 23.69 3.22
N THR A 187 11.09 23.63 2.24
CA THR A 187 10.80 24.12 0.89
C THR A 187 10.09 23.03 0.09
N VAL A 188 8.89 23.32 -0.41
CA VAL A 188 8.18 22.41 -1.31
C VAL A 188 8.88 22.41 -2.67
N ILE A 189 9.32 21.23 -3.12
CA ILE A 189 10.04 21.08 -4.40
C ILE A 189 9.21 20.41 -5.48
N GLY A 190 8.10 19.74 -5.12
CA GLY A 190 7.23 19.08 -6.09
C GLY A 190 5.90 18.68 -5.51
N VAL A 191 5.00 18.30 -6.42
CA VAL A 191 3.69 17.72 -6.14
C VAL A 191 3.65 16.30 -6.68
N ALA A 192 3.25 15.35 -5.83
CA ALA A 192 3.12 13.95 -6.18
C ALA A 192 1.64 13.54 -6.26
N VAL A 193 1.35 12.61 -7.16
CA VAL A 193 0.05 11.95 -7.25
C VAL A 193 0.29 10.44 -7.25
N LYS A 194 -0.52 9.71 -6.50
CA LYS A 194 -0.46 8.25 -6.56
C LYS A 194 -1.03 7.79 -7.89
N ASN A 195 -0.26 7.02 -8.63
CA ASN A 195 -0.72 6.38 -9.86
C ASN A 195 -1.72 5.29 -9.49
N SER A 196 -3.00 5.64 -9.49
CA SER A 196 -4.11 4.73 -9.20
C SER A 196 -4.99 4.65 -10.43
N ASN A 197 -5.01 3.50 -11.08
CA ASN A 197 -5.96 3.20 -12.16
C ASN A 197 -7.36 2.85 -11.63
N PHE A 198 -7.57 2.96 -10.32
CA PHE A 198 -8.84 2.65 -9.69
C PHE A 198 -9.65 3.92 -9.49
N GLU A 199 -10.70 4.05 -10.27
CA GLU A 199 -11.78 5.00 -10.00
C GLU A 199 -12.94 4.21 -9.35
N PRO A 200 -13.25 4.46 -8.06
CA PRO A 200 -14.38 3.79 -7.42
C PRO A 200 -15.68 4.18 -8.13
N VAL A 201 -16.46 3.18 -8.52
CA VAL A 201 -17.82 3.43 -9.00
C VAL A 201 -18.68 3.74 -7.78
N ILE A 202 -19.01 5.00 -7.60
CA ILE A 202 -19.91 5.46 -6.54
C ILE A 202 -21.34 5.26 -7.01
N SER A 203 -22.01 4.22 -6.54
CA SER A 203 -23.39 3.88 -6.90
C SER A 203 -24.37 4.02 -5.73
N SER A 204 -23.87 4.24 -4.52
CA SER A 204 -24.68 4.41 -3.31
C SER A 204 -24.15 5.55 -2.42
N VAL A 205 -24.96 5.98 -1.46
CA VAL A 205 -24.56 6.95 -0.44
C VAL A 205 -23.49 6.36 0.47
N GLU A 206 -23.55 5.06 0.76
CA GLU A 206 -22.52 4.33 1.50
C GLU A 206 -21.20 4.30 0.76
N ASP A 207 -21.21 4.07 -0.56
CA ASP A 207 -19.99 4.13 -1.39
C ASP A 207 -19.40 5.55 -1.35
N TYR A 208 -20.24 6.58 -1.45
CA TYR A 208 -19.79 7.98 -1.35
C TYR A 208 -19.05 8.25 -0.05
N TYR A 209 -19.60 7.84 1.10
CA TYR A 209 -18.94 8.02 2.38
C TYR A 209 -17.72 7.13 2.56
N THR A 210 -17.69 5.95 1.95
CA THR A 210 -16.55 5.03 2.04
C THR A 210 -15.36 5.52 1.21
N TYR A 211 -15.62 6.02 -0.02
CA TYR A 211 -14.55 6.41 -0.95
C TYR A 211 -14.25 7.91 -0.93
N ASN A 212 -15.17 8.73 -0.44
CA ASN A 212 -14.99 10.17 -0.31
C ASN A 212 -14.70 10.60 1.14
N GLN A 213 -14.14 9.70 1.95
CA GLN A 213 -13.51 10.12 3.21
C GLN A 213 -12.45 11.14 2.83
N THR A 214 -12.52 12.31 3.45
CA THR A 214 -11.58 13.42 3.26
C THR A 214 -10.18 12.85 3.32
N SER A 215 -9.54 12.70 2.16
CA SER A 215 -8.19 12.18 2.12
C SER A 215 -7.31 13.18 2.87
N SER A 216 -6.65 12.74 3.92
CA SER A 216 -5.65 13.54 4.61
C SER A 216 -4.61 13.98 3.60
N GLY A 217 -4.22 15.25 3.63
CA GLY A 217 -3.11 15.71 2.81
C GLY A 217 -1.81 14.98 3.18
N LEU A 218 -0.99 14.64 2.20
CA LEU A 218 0.26 13.92 2.43
C LEU A 218 1.47 14.82 2.18
N ILE A 219 2.44 14.72 3.08
CA ILE A 219 3.74 15.38 2.95
C ILE A 219 4.81 14.30 3.00
N PHE A 220 5.73 14.38 2.06
CA PHE A 220 6.90 13.51 2.03
C PHE A 220 8.14 14.34 2.30
N ILE A 221 8.98 13.89 3.23
CA ILE A 221 10.29 14.47 3.52
C ILE A 221 11.34 13.36 3.45
N PRO A 222 12.61 13.67 3.12
CA PRO A 222 13.67 12.66 3.18
C PRO A 222 13.82 12.08 4.57
N THR A 223 14.09 10.78 4.69
CA THR A 223 14.14 10.07 5.98
C THR A 223 15.21 10.62 6.92
N ASN A 224 16.32 11.18 6.40
CA ASN A 224 17.34 11.83 7.22
C ASN A 224 16.85 13.16 7.83
N ASP A 225 15.90 13.86 7.19
CA ASP A 225 15.30 15.07 7.75
C ASP A 225 14.28 14.77 8.86
N TRP A 226 13.88 13.51 9.02
CA TRP A 226 12.91 13.10 10.04
C TRP A 226 13.31 13.52 11.46
N GLY A 227 14.56 13.28 11.82
CA GLY A 227 15.09 13.63 13.14
C GLY A 227 15.19 15.13 13.44
N ILE A 228 14.98 16.02 12.44
CA ILE A 228 14.90 17.46 12.64
C ILE A 228 13.55 17.84 13.25
N VAL A 229 12.47 17.17 12.81
CA VAL A 229 11.09 17.51 13.17
C VAL A 229 10.58 16.60 14.28
N PHE A 230 11.00 15.33 14.26
CA PHE A 230 10.54 14.27 15.16
C PHE A 230 11.73 13.59 15.84
N ARG A 231 11.51 12.40 16.38
CA ARG A 231 12.57 11.64 17.02
C ARG A 231 13.38 10.84 15.99
N TYR A 232 14.69 10.93 16.10
CA TYR A 232 15.61 10.20 15.20
C TYR A 232 15.62 8.69 15.41
N ASP A 233 15.24 8.23 16.61
CA ASP A 233 15.27 6.84 17.07
C ASP A 233 13.95 6.10 16.83
N GLU A 234 13.00 6.68 16.07
CA GLU A 234 11.74 6.03 15.72
C GLU A 234 11.98 4.88 14.74
N PRO A 235 11.46 3.67 15.05
CA PRO A 235 11.50 2.56 14.11
C PRO A 235 10.87 2.89 12.76
N GLU A 236 11.42 2.31 11.73
CA GLU A 236 10.89 2.43 10.36
C GLU A 236 9.87 1.32 10.10
N ASN A 237 8.93 1.60 9.24
CA ASN A 237 8.06 0.62 8.61
C ASN A 237 8.61 0.26 7.22
N CYS A 238 8.14 -0.83 6.65
CA CYS A 238 8.54 -1.29 5.33
C CYS A 238 7.34 -1.41 4.39
N ILE A 239 7.54 -1.06 3.13
CA ILE A 239 6.65 -1.46 2.05
C ILE A 239 7.44 -2.31 1.08
N VAL A 240 6.90 -3.46 0.73
CA VAL A 240 7.44 -4.31 -0.31
C VAL A 240 6.49 -4.35 -1.50
N LYS A 241 7.03 -4.24 -2.70
CA LYS A 241 6.31 -4.47 -3.94
C LYS A 241 6.59 -5.90 -4.37
N ALA A 242 5.56 -6.72 -4.44
CA ALA A 242 5.67 -8.09 -4.90
C ALA A 242 5.76 -8.17 -6.42
N VAL A 243 6.43 -9.18 -6.95
CA VAL A 243 6.55 -9.42 -8.41
C VAL A 243 5.20 -9.64 -9.07
N ASP A 244 4.25 -10.21 -8.35
CA ASP A 244 2.86 -10.39 -8.77
C ASP A 244 1.92 -10.44 -7.55
N THR A 245 0.63 -10.44 -7.83
CA THR A 245 -0.42 -10.45 -6.80
C THR A 245 -0.41 -11.74 -5.97
N ASP A 246 -0.09 -12.88 -6.57
CA ASP A 246 -0.10 -14.18 -5.89
C ASP A 246 1.06 -14.32 -4.91
N SER A 247 2.15 -13.61 -5.17
CA SER A 247 3.34 -13.55 -4.33
C SER A 247 3.22 -12.62 -3.13
N MET A 248 2.21 -11.72 -3.07
CA MET A 248 2.09 -10.67 -2.04
C MET A 248 2.13 -11.21 -0.60
N THR A 249 1.35 -12.25 -0.33
CA THR A 249 1.31 -12.86 1.03
C THR A 249 2.68 -13.41 1.45
N ASN A 250 3.37 -14.07 0.53
CA ASN A 250 4.69 -14.63 0.80
C ASN A 250 5.77 -13.54 0.88
N ALA A 251 5.69 -12.53 0.02
CA ALA A 251 6.57 -11.36 0.07
C ALA A 251 6.45 -10.64 1.42
N GLY A 252 5.22 -10.36 1.87
CA GLY A 252 4.97 -9.75 3.16
C GLY A 252 5.52 -10.57 4.31
N LYS A 253 5.13 -11.85 4.40
CA LYS A 253 5.56 -12.73 5.49
C LYS A 253 7.07 -12.90 5.59
N LYS A 254 7.75 -13.21 4.48
CA LYS A 254 9.21 -13.39 4.48
C LYS A 254 9.96 -12.10 4.79
N SER A 255 9.44 -10.96 4.34
CA SER A 255 10.02 -9.67 4.67
C SER A 255 9.84 -9.34 6.15
N ALA A 256 8.66 -9.62 6.73
CA ALA A 256 8.42 -9.46 8.16
C ALA A 256 9.36 -10.36 9.00
N ASP A 257 9.59 -11.62 8.58
CA ASP A 257 10.54 -12.52 9.23
C ASP A 257 11.97 -11.89 9.29
N ILE A 258 12.42 -11.26 8.19
CA ILE A 258 13.72 -10.56 8.14
C ILE A 258 13.72 -9.32 9.05
N LEU A 259 12.64 -8.54 9.04
CA LEU A 259 12.52 -7.33 9.87
C LEU A 259 12.50 -7.67 11.36
N ASN A 260 11.85 -8.76 11.74
CA ASN A 260 11.77 -9.24 13.13
C ASN A 260 13.13 -9.66 13.71
N GLU A 261 14.13 -9.94 12.89
CA GLU A 261 15.50 -10.14 13.38
C GLU A 261 16.09 -8.87 14.04
N ASN A 262 15.55 -7.68 13.72
CA ASN A 262 15.94 -6.40 14.35
C ASN A 262 15.19 -6.12 15.66
N VAL A 263 14.23 -6.97 16.04
CA VAL A 263 13.48 -6.87 17.29
C VAL A 263 14.13 -7.77 18.32
N SER A 264 14.76 -7.18 19.33
CA SER A 264 15.40 -7.94 20.42
C SER A 264 14.37 -8.32 21.48
N ALA A 265 14.49 -9.53 22.03
CA ALA A 265 13.70 -9.88 23.20
C ALA A 265 14.00 -8.90 24.36
N VAL A 266 12.99 -8.36 25.00
CA VAL A 266 13.14 -7.48 26.17
C VAL A 266 13.79 -8.28 27.29
N LYS A 267 15.05 -7.97 27.63
CA LYS A 267 15.73 -8.56 28.77
C LYS A 267 15.29 -7.83 30.06
N GLY A 268 14.43 -8.49 30.86
CA GLY A 268 14.23 -8.15 32.27
C GLY A 268 13.26 -7.00 32.53
N GLY A 269 11.99 -7.26 32.39
CA GLY A 269 10.90 -6.55 33.05
C GLY A 269 9.98 -7.59 33.67
N SER A 270 9.42 -7.32 34.86
CA SER A 270 8.44 -8.16 35.51
C SER A 270 7.32 -8.56 34.54
N GLU A 271 6.88 -9.79 34.59
CA GLU A 271 5.99 -10.52 33.67
C GLU A 271 4.65 -9.85 33.32
N GLU A 272 4.34 -8.64 33.77
CA GLU A 272 3.01 -8.02 33.61
C GLU A 272 2.87 -6.97 32.52
N THR A 273 3.94 -6.55 31.80
CA THR A 273 3.81 -5.49 30.75
C THR A 273 4.80 -5.55 29.58
N SER A 274 5.38 -6.70 29.26
CA SER A 274 6.19 -6.80 28.03
C SER A 274 5.30 -7.14 26.84
N ALA A 275 4.61 -6.14 26.31
CA ALA A 275 4.03 -6.23 24.98
C ALA A 275 5.15 -6.54 23.99
N SER A 276 5.11 -7.69 23.35
CA SER A 276 6.06 -8.08 22.32
C SER A 276 5.71 -7.34 21.05
N VAL A 277 6.50 -6.31 20.70
CA VAL A 277 6.35 -5.66 19.38
C VAL A 277 6.94 -6.54 18.29
N GLU A 278 6.30 -6.56 17.14
CA GLU A 278 6.72 -7.32 15.95
C GLU A 278 6.29 -6.62 14.64
N TYR A 279 6.92 -7.03 13.56
CA TYR A 279 6.59 -6.57 12.19
C TYR A 279 5.66 -7.53 11.47
#